data_2f6ed364d948af7111fc05588669f9ec
#
_entry.id   2f6ed364d948af7111fc05588669f9ec
#
_cell.length_a   1.000
_cell.length_b   1.000
_cell.length_c   1.000
_cell.angle_alpha   90.00
_cell.angle_beta   90.00
_cell.angle_gamma   90.00
#
_symmetry.space_group_name_H-M   'P 1'
#
loop_
_entity.id
_entity.type
_entity.pdbx_description
1 polymer ?
#
loop_
_entity_poly.entity_id
_entity_poly.type
_entity_poly.pdbx_seq_one_letter_code
_entity_poly.pdbx_strand_id
1 'polypeptide(L)'
;IGINAMIYSNRGGYMGISFTIPINYAQEIIDQLREDGFVKRGWLGVSVQEVTKDLADSFGLDVPRRALIGSVLTDSPAESSGLKDGDVIVDFDGNEIIYSGDLPMVVGRISPGEEVKATVYRDGRKKSIRVTVGELEEPEEDSNPIASAPKNNRLGMVVEDFEDIA
;
A
#
# COMPACT_ATOMS: atom_id res chain seq x y z
N ILE A 1 -20.44 -4.45 8.28
CA ILE A 1 -19.88 -3.79 9.47
C ILE A 1 -18.43 -3.45 9.18
N GLY A 2 -17.97 -2.28 9.65
CA GLY A 2 -16.61 -1.80 9.39
C GLY A 2 -16.22 -0.68 10.36
N ILE A 3 -14.99 -0.19 10.23
CA ILE A 3 -14.40 0.87 11.04
C ILE A 3 -14.44 2.16 10.23
N ASN A 4 -15.08 3.22 10.75
CA ASN A 4 -15.09 4.52 10.09
C ASN A 4 -13.66 5.10 10.09
N ALA A 5 -13.15 5.42 8.89
CA ALA A 5 -11.77 5.86 8.71
C ALA A 5 -11.67 7.35 8.39
N MET A 6 -12.55 7.88 7.54
CA MET A 6 -12.51 9.29 7.13
C MET A 6 -13.86 9.79 6.64
N ILE A 7 -14.01 11.11 6.56
CA ILE A 7 -15.13 11.78 5.91
C ILE A 7 -14.63 12.61 4.74
N TYR A 8 -15.45 12.73 3.71
CA TYR A 8 -15.19 13.71 2.66
C TYR A 8 -15.68 15.09 3.11
N SER A 9 -14.80 16.09 3.10
CA SER A 9 -15.14 17.45 3.52
C SER A 9 -14.33 18.49 2.75
N ASN A 10 -15.03 19.51 2.23
CA ASN A 10 -14.38 20.66 1.57
C ASN A 10 -14.18 21.86 2.52
N ARG A 11 -14.88 21.89 3.66
CA ARG A 11 -14.90 23.05 4.59
C ARG A 11 -14.84 22.63 6.06
N GLY A 12 -14.36 21.43 6.37
CA GLY A 12 -14.25 20.93 7.74
C GLY A 12 -15.55 20.37 8.36
N GLY A 13 -16.69 20.47 7.66
CA GLY A 13 -17.98 19.92 8.11
C GLY A 13 -18.34 18.62 7.38
N TYR A 14 -19.17 17.77 7.99
CA TYR A 14 -19.68 16.55 7.37
C TYR A 14 -20.58 16.87 6.17
N MET A 15 -20.27 16.31 5.00
CA MET A 15 -21.00 16.52 3.75
C MET A 15 -21.80 15.28 3.30
N GLY A 16 -22.11 14.35 4.20
CA GLY A 16 -22.92 13.19 3.91
C GLY A 16 -22.16 11.99 3.34
N ILE A 17 -20.82 12.09 3.17
CA ILE A 17 -20.00 11.00 2.67
C ILE A 17 -18.96 10.63 3.74
N SER A 18 -18.93 9.34 4.10
CA SER A 18 -17.91 8.76 4.96
C SER A 18 -17.38 7.45 4.36
N PHE A 19 -16.14 7.16 4.65
CA PHE A 19 -15.46 5.94 4.21
C PHE A 19 -15.23 5.03 5.40
N THR A 20 -15.46 3.76 5.17
CA THR A 20 -15.36 2.73 6.20
C THR A 20 -14.46 1.62 5.72
N ILE A 21 -13.52 1.19 6.57
CA ILE A 21 -12.70 0.00 6.34
C ILE A 21 -13.56 -1.23 6.66
N PRO A 22 -13.76 -2.16 5.72
CA PRO A 22 -14.49 -3.40 5.98
C PRO A 22 -13.85 -4.21 7.11
N ILE A 23 -14.67 -4.82 7.97
CA ILE A 23 -14.18 -5.49 9.18
C ILE A 23 -13.24 -6.67 8.90
N ASN A 24 -13.46 -7.39 7.79
CA ASN A 24 -12.58 -8.48 7.38
C ASN A 24 -11.14 -8.01 7.10
N TYR A 25 -10.96 -6.80 6.55
CA TYR A 25 -9.63 -6.20 6.39
C TYR A 25 -9.03 -5.76 7.73
N ALA A 26 -9.86 -5.16 8.57
CA ALA A 26 -9.42 -4.71 9.88
C ALA A 26 -9.02 -5.90 10.78
N GLN A 27 -9.68 -7.05 10.64
CA GLN A 27 -9.42 -8.23 11.44
C GLN A 27 -7.97 -8.73 11.27
N GLU A 28 -7.48 -8.83 10.03
CA GLU A 28 -6.11 -9.26 9.72
C GLU A 28 -5.08 -8.35 10.41
N ILE A 29 -5.33 -7.04 10.37
CA ILE A 29 -4.47 -6.03 11.02
C ILE A 29 -4.53 -6.12 12.54
N ILE A 30 -5.74 -6.32 13.10
CA ILE A 30 -5.94 -6.45 14.54
C ILE A 30 -5.22 -7.70 15.07
N ASP A 31 -5.29 -8.80 14.35
CA ASP A 31 -4.64 -10.05 14.76
C ASP A 31 -3.11 -9.89 14.76
N GLN A 32 -2.52 -9.26 13.72
CA GLN A 32 -1.09 -8.94 13.71
C GLN A 32 -0.69 -8.01 14.88
N LEU A 33 -1.48 -6.95 15.14
CA LEU A 33 -1.20 -6.04 16.26
C LEU A 33 -1.30 -6.72 17.63
N ARG A 34 -2.17 -7.73 17.78
CA ARG A 34 -2.29 -8.51 19.03
C ARG A 34 -1.14 -9.47 19.24
N GLU A 35 -0.64 -10.09 18.16
CA GLU A 35 0.41 -11.10 18.21
C GLU A 35 1.80 -10.47 18.22
N ASP A 36 2.07 -9.55 17.32
CA ASP A 36 3.39 -8.98 17.08
C ASP A 36 3.57 -7.55 17.66
N GLY A 37 2.46 -6.85 17.95
CA GLY A 37 2.49 -5.45 18.41
C GLY A 37 2.67 -4.41 17.30
N PHE A 38 2.91 -4.84 16.06
CA PHE A 38 3.07 -4.00 14.86
C PHE A 38 2.57 -4.74 13.62
N VAL A 39 2.41 -4.00 12.52
CA VAL A 39 1.93 -4.54 11.24
C VAL A 39 3.10 -4.63 10.27
N LYS A 40 3.40 -5.83 9.78
CA LYS A 40 4.36 -6.04 8.71
C LYS A 40 3.66 -5.89 7.37
N ARG A 41 4.20 -5.04 6.51
CA ARG A 41 3.67 -4.85 5.16
C ARG A 41 4.67 -5.32 4.13
N GLY A 42 4.16 -6.13 3.20
CA GLY A 42 4.95 -6.53 2.04
C GLY A 42 5.30 -5.34 1.16
N TRP A 43 6.48 -5.39 0.56
CA TRP A 43 7.00 -4.37 -0.32
C TRP A 43 7.72 -4.98 -1.52
N LEU A 44 7.62 -4.34 -2.69
CA LEU A 44 8.29 -4.77 -3.92
C LEU A 44 9.40 -3.84 -4.38
N GLY A 45 9.28 -2.55 -4.13
CA GLY A 45 10.19 -1.54 -4.66
C GLY A 45 9.95 -1.24 -6.14
N VAL A 46 8.70 -1.05 -6.54
CA VAL A 46 8.31 -0.64 -7.89
C VAL A 46 7.46 0.62 -7.86
N SER A 47 7.64 1.48 -8.85
CA SER A 47 6.66 2.52 -9.17
C SER A 47 5.70 1.99 -10.22
N VAL A 48 4.40 2.07 -9.94
CA VAL A 48 3.36 1.59 -10.85
C VAL A 48 2.53 2.74 -11.39
N GLN A 49 2.09 2.58 -12.63
CA GLN A 49 1.14 3.47 -13.29
C GLN A 49 0.06 2.67 -14.01
N GLU A 50 -1.08 3.30 -14.27
CA GLU A 50 -2.16 2.64 -14.99
C GLU A 50 -1.87 2.58 -16.49
N VAL A 51 -2.15 1.42 -17.10
CA VAL A 51 -2.04 1.24 -18.55
C VAL A 51 -3.17 1.99 -19.24
N THR A 52 -2.82 3.01 -20.04
CA THR A 52 -3.78 3.70 -20.91
C THR A 52 -4.19 2.82 -22.07
N LYS A 53 -5.29 3.18 -22.75
CA LYS A 53 -5.77 2.43 -23.91
C LYS A 53 -4.71 2.33 -25.01
N ASP A 54 -4.01 3.42 -25.30
CA ASP A 54 -2.98 3.47 -26.35
C ASP A 54 -1.78 2.57 -26.00
N LEU A 55 -1.41 2.50 -24.70
CA LEU A 55 -0.38 1.59 -24.21
C LEU A 55 -0.86 0.12 -24.29
N ALA A 56 -2.11 -0.16 -23.92
CA ALA A 56 -2.67 -1.51 -24.01
C ALA A 56 -2.61 -2.05 -25.44
N ASP A 57 -3.01 -1.25 -26.43
CA ASP A 57 -2.95 -1.60 -27.85
C ASP A 57 -1.51 -1.87 -28.29
N SER A 58 -0.53 -1.08 -27.81
CA SER A 58 0.91 -1.26 -28.10
C SER A 58 1.49 -2.53 -27.48
N PHE A 59 1.01 -2.94 -26.32
CA PHE A 59 1.43 -4.17 -25.61
C PHE A 59 0.65 -5.41 -26.04
N GLY A 60 -0.36 -5.27 -26.92
CA GLY A 60 -1.23 -6.37 -27.34
C GLY A 60 -2.10 -6.91 -26.21
N LEU A 61 -2.51 -6.04 -25.30
CA LEU A 61 -3.41 -6.38 -24.19
C LEU A 61 -4.86 -6.16 -24.60
N ASP A 62 -5.69 -7.16 -24.35
CA ASP A 62 -7.12 -7.10 -24.67
C ASP A 62 -7.90 -6.06 -23.85
N VAL A 63 -7.33 -5.63 -22.70
CA VAL A 63 -8.00 -4.72 -21.77
C VAL A 63 -7.01 -3.65 -21.28
N PRO A 64 -7.33 -2.35 -21.43
CA PRO A 64 -6.63 -1.28 -20.71
C PRO A 64 -6.88 -1.42 -19.19
N ARG A 65 -6.09 -0.77 -18.37
CA ARG A 65 -6.17 -0.80 -16.91
C ARG A 65 -5.47 -2.02 -16.31
N ARG A 66 -4.18 -1.96 -16.24
CA ARG A 66 -3.31 -2.95 -15.54
C ARG A 66 -2.22 -2.15 -14.83
N ALA A 67 -1.46 -2.81 -13.99
CA ALA A 67 -0.32 -2.20 -13.31
C ALA A 67 0.92 -2.28 -14.21
N LEU A 68 1.28 -1.18 -14.86
CA LEU A 68 2.53 -1.05 -15.60
C LEU A 68 3.64 -0.64 -14.63
N ILE A 69 4.74 -1.38 -14.60
CA ILE A 69 5.94 -0.98 -13.88
C ILE A 69 6.60 0.17 -14.64
N GLY A 70 6.53 1.37 -14.08
CA GLY A 70 7.20 2.55 -14.61
C GLY A 70 8.69 2.57 -14.29
N SER A 71 9.04 2.11 -13.07
CA SER A 71 10.45 1.94 -12.65
C SER A 71 10.57 0.90 -11.55
N VAL A 72 11.71 0.21 -11.55
CA VAL A 72 12.14 -0.71 -10.49
C VAL A 72 13.21 0.00 -9.67
N LEU A 73 13.07 -0.02 -8.35
CA LEU A 73 14.06 0.57 -7.44
C LEU A 73 15.29 -0.35 -7.34
N THR A 74 16.46 0.25 -7.25
CA THR A 74 17.71 -0.48 -7.01
C THR A 74 17.71 -1.14 -5.62
N ASP A 75 18.34 -2.30 -5.51
CA ASP A 75 18.41 -3.11 -4.28
C ASP A 75 17.03 -3.54 -3.74
N SER A 76 16.02 -3.57 -4.61
CA SER A 76 14.66 -3.96 -4.25
C SER A 76 14.37 -5.45 -4.49
N PRO A 77 13.33 -6.00 -3.84
CA PRO A 77 12.79 -7.33 -4.12
C PRO A 77 12.41 -7.53 -5.59
N ALA A 78 11.86 -6.50 -6.22
CA ALA A 78 11.48 -6.53 -7.63
C ALA A 78 12.69 -6.70 -8.54
N GLU A 79 13.77 -5.94 -8.31
CA GLU A 79 15.02 -6.05 -9.07
C GLU A 79 15.64 -7.44 -8.89
N SER A 80 15.77 -7.90 -7.67
CA SER A 80 16.32 -9.23 -7.33
C SER A 80 15.53 -10.37 -7.96
N SER A 81 14.24 -10.20 -8.14
CA SER A 81 13.33 -11.18 -8.76
C SER A 81 13.32 -11.10 -10.29
N GLY A 82 13.97 -10.10 -10.89
CA GLY A 82 14.05 -9.90 -12.33
C GLY A 82 12.81 -9.26 -12.95
N LEU A 83 11.99 -8.56 -12.17
CA LEU A 83 11.01 -7.61 -12.68
C LEU A 83 11.75 -6.44 -13.35
N LYS A 84 11.14 -5.83 -14.36
CA LYS A 84 11.76 -4.77 -15.17
C LYS A 84 10.79 -3.65 -15.46
N ASP A 85 11.34 -2.49 -15.73
CA ASP A 85 10.61 -1.37 -16.29
C ASP A 85 9.89 -1.81 -17.58
N GLY A 86 8.65 -1.42 -17.74
CA GLY A 86 7.80 -1.81 -18.85
C GLY A 86 7.06 -3.15 -18.69
N ASP A 87 7.25 -3.89 -17.60
CA ASP A 87 6.42 -5.06 -17.31
C ASP A 87 5.00 -4.63 -16.96
N VAL A 88 4.01 -5.31 -17.50
CA VAL A 88 2.61 -5.14 -17.12
C VAL A 88 2.19 -6.31 -16.24
N ILE A 89 1.95 -6.06 -14.97
CA ILE A 89 1.50 -7.09 -14.02
C ILE A 89 0.01 -7.33 -14.20
N VAL A 90 -0.37 -8.58 -14.43
CA VAL A 90 -1.75 -9.02 -14.66
C VAL A 90 -2.28 -9.93 -13.56
N ASP A 91 -1.39 -10.60 -12.83
CA ASP A 91 -1.73 -11.46 -11.71
C ASP A 91 -0.56 -11.44 -10.71
N PHE A 92 -0.89 -11.39 -9.42
CA PHE A 92 0.10 -11.43 -8.35
C PHE A 92 -0.44 -12.33 -7.24
N ASP A 93 0.24 -13.42 -6.99
CA ASP A 93 -0.15 -14.45 -6.01
C ASP A 93 -1.59 -14.97 -6.20
N GLY A 94 -1.97 -15.25 -7.47
CA GLY A 94 -3.30 -15.71 -7.82
C GLY A 94 -4.40 -14.65 -7.75
N ASN A 95 -4.04 -13.40 -7.42
CA ASN A 95 -4.97 -12.28 -7.45
C ASN A 95 -4.84 -11.54 -8.78
N GLU A 96 -5.94 -11.43 -9.52
CA GLU A 96 -5.96 -10.67 -10.75
C GLU A 96 -5.78 -9.18 -10.47
N ILE A 97 -4.81 -8.56 -11.17
CA ILE A 97 -4.54 -7.12 -11.08
C ILE A 97 -5.27 -6.41 -12.21
N ILE A 98 -6.34 -5.72 -11.89
CA ILE A 98 -7.19 -5.00 -12.87
C ILE A 98 -6.77 -3.52 -12.93
N TYR A 99 -6.47 -2.91 -11.79
CA TYR A 99 -6.05 -1.51 -11.68
C TYR A 99 -4.64 -1.43 -11.10
N SER A 100 -3.94 -0.33 -11.39
CA SER A 100 -2.61 -0.09 -10.81
C SER A 100 -2.63 -0.09 -9.26
N GLY A 101 -3.72 0.39 -8.66
CA GLY A 101 -3.92 0.41 -7.22
C GLY A 101 -4.13 -0.96 -6.56
N ASP A 102 -4.47 -2.00 -7.34
CA ASP A 102 -4.67 -3.36 -6.78
C ASP A 102 -3.34 -3.97 -6.33
N LEU A 103 -2.25 -3.69 -7.07
CA LEU A 103 -0.94 -4.27 -6.77
C LEU A 103 -0.42 -3.92 -5.37
N PRO A 104 -0.37 -2.65 -4.93
CA PRO A 104 0.05 -2.32 -3.57
C PRO A 104 -0.83 -2.96 -2.49
N MET A 105 -2.14 -3.09 -2.74
CA MET A 105 -3.05 -3.72 -1.79
C MET A 105 -2.81 -5.22 -1.65
N VAL A 106 -2.53 -5.91 -2.75
CA VAL A 106 -2.22 -7.35 -2.74
C VAL A 106 -0.86 -7.59 -2.09
N VAL A 107 0.16 -6.85 -2.53
CA VAL A 107 1.53 -6.96 -2.01
C VAL A 107 1.59 -6.68 -0.50
N GLY A 108 0.92 -5.62 -0.05
CA GLY A 108 0.93 -5.22 1.36
C GLY A 108 0.34 -6.24 2.34
N ARG A 109 -0.38 -7.25 1.85
CA ARG A 109 -0.95 -8.35 2.65
C ARG A 109 -0.06 -9.58 2.74
N ILE A 110 0.91 -9.68 1.84
CA ILE A 110 1.84 -10.82 1.80
C ILE A 110 2.91 -10.60 2.86
N SER A 111 3.22 -11.63 3.61
CA SER A 111 4.25 -11.56 4.64
C SER A 111 5.63 -11.32 4.01
N PRO A 112 6.44 -10.42 4.58
CA PRO A 112 7.82 -10.26 4.15
C PRO A 112 8.59 -11.59 4.20
N GLY A 113 9.38 -11.85 3.15
CA GLY A 113 10.12 -13.11 2.98
C GLY A 113 9.35 -14.22 2.25
N GLU A 114 8.06 -14.05 2.00
CA GLU A 114 7.27 -15.02 1.25
C GLU A 114 7.57 -14.96 -0.25
N GLU A 115 7.75 -16.14 -0.87
CA GLU A 115 7.94 -16.28 -2.31
C GLU A 115 6.59 -16.51 -2.99
N VAL A 116 6.20 -15.59 -3.85
CA VAL A 116 4.95 -15.62 -4.59
C VAL A 116 5.18 -15.57 -6.10
N LYS A 117 4.14 -15.88 -6.86
CA LYS A 117 4.17 -15.88 -8.30
C LYS A 117 3.55 -14.61 -8.87
N ALA A 118 4.33 -13.85 -9.63
CA ALA A 118 3.84 -12.76 -10.47
C ALA A 118 3.70 -13.22 -11.92
N THR A 119 2.60 -12.88 -12.58
CA THR A 119 2.42 -13.05 -14.01
C THR A 119 2.44 -11.69 -14.69
N VAL A 120 3.37 -11.51 -15.61
CA VAL A 120 3.58 -10.23 -16.31
C VAL A 120 3.51 -10.42 -17.82
N TYR A 121 3.15 -9.35 -18.53
CA TYR A 121 3.39 -9.22 -19.95
C TYR A 121 4.66 -8.38 -20.15
N ARG A 122 5.60 -8.93 -20.92
CA ARG A 122 6.86 -8.31 -21.32
C ARG A 122 7.07 -8.60 -22.81
N ASP A 123 7.25 -7.55 -23.61
CA ASP A 123 7.42 -7.66 -25.07
C ASP A 123 6.28 -8.44 -25.75
N GLY A 124 5.02 -8.20 -25.34
CA GLY A 124 3.84 -8.88 -25.87
C GLY A 124 3.71 -10.36 -25.48
N ARG A 125 4.54 -10.85 -24.54
CA ARG A 125 4.53 -12.25 -24.10
C ARG A 125 4.27 -12.37 -22.62
N LYS A 126 3.41 -13.31 -22.26
CA LYS A 126 3.14 -13.66 -20.87
C LYS A 126 4.33 -14.40 -20.26
N LYS A 127 4.84 -13.91 -19.15
CA LYS A 127 5.93 -14.51 -18.36
C LYS A 127 5.50 -14.69 -16.91
N SER A 128 5.99 -15.75 -16.30
CA SER A 128 5.80 -16.00 -14.86
C SER A 128 7.13 -15.80 -14.15
N ILE A 129 7.13 -14.98 -13.11
CA ILE A 129 8.30 -14.59 -12.33
C ILE A 129 7.99 -14.94 -10.87
N ARG A 130 8.93 -15.57 -10.18
CA ARG A 130 8.87 -15.75 -8.73
C ARG A 130 9.46 -14.52 -8.07
N VAL A 131 8.75 -14.00 -7.09
CA VAL A 131 9.12 -12.78 -6.39
C VAL A 131 9.12 -13.05 -4.90
N THR A 132 10.22 -12.80 -4.23
CA THR A 132 10.26 -12.77 -2.77
C THR A 132 9.87 -11.38 -2.32
N VAL A 133 8.80 -11.27 -1.56
CA VAL A 133 8.29 -9.99 -1.06
C VAL A 133 9.19 -9.48 0.06
N GLY A 134 9.60 -8.22 -0.01
CA GLY A 134 10.38 -7.55 1.05
C GLY A 134 9.49 -6.93 2.12
N GLU A 135 10.10 -6.35 3.13
CA GLU A 135 9.42 -5.57 4.17
C GLU A 135 9.42 -4.09 3.79
N LEU A 136 8.28 -3.44 3.93
CA LEU A 136 8.20 -1.99 3.84
C LEU A 136 8.77 -1.41 5.13
N GLU A 137 10.00 -0.91 5.06
CA GLU A 137 10.57 -0.11 6.15
C GLU A 137 9.80 1.22 6.21
N GLU A 138 8.95 1.37 7.23
CA GLU A 138 8.40 2.68 7.54
C GLU A 138 9.57 3.53 8.08
N PRO A 139 9.79 4.76 7.55
CA PRO A 139 10.75 5.66 8.16
C PRO A 139 10.39 5.77 9.65
N GLU A 140 11.35 5.59 10.54
CA GLU A 140 11.15 5.89 11.96
C GLU A 140 10.67 7.34 12.04
N GLU A 141 9.35 7.53 12.11
CA GLU A 141 8.81 8.83 12.44
C GLU A 141 9.21 9.14 13.89
N ASP A 142 10.29 9.89 14.03
CA ASP A 142 10.72 10.53 15.30
C ASP A 142 9.69 11.58 15.77
N SER A 143 8.42 11.35 15.49
CA SER A 143 7.35 12.23 15.93
C SER A 143 6.03 11.47 16.03
N ASN A 144 5.92 10.65 17.07
CA ASN A 144 4.59 10.31 17.58
C ASN A 144 4.17 11.46 18.54
N PRO A 145 3.37 12.43 18.08
CA PRO A 145 2.91 13.52 18.94
C PRO A 145 2.04 13.00 20.11
N ILE A 146 1.63 11.74 20.06
CA ILE A 146 0.86 11.07 21.12
C ILE A 146 1.78 10.48 22.20
N ALA A 147 3.05 10.15 21.87
CA ALA A 147 3.98 9.60 22.85
C ALA A 147 4.60 10.64 23.80
N SER A 148 4.50 11.92 23.48
CA SER A 148 4.95 13.03 24.33
C SER A 148 3.88 13.59 25.29
N ALA A 149 2.69 12.99 25.32
CA ALA A 149 1.70 13.35 26.33
C ALA A 149 2.24 12.98 27.73
N PRO A 150 2.29 13.91 28.68
CA PRO A 150 2.79 13.64 30.02
C PRO A 150 1.98 12.53 30.67
N LYS A 151 2.65 11.48 31.15
CA LYS A 151 2.09 10.23 31.69
C LYS A 151 1.09 10.36 32.85
N ASN A 152 0.72 11.59 33.24
CA ASN A 152 -0.17 11.87 34.37
C ASN A 152 -1.42 12.68 34.05
N ASN A 153 -1.77 12.86 32.79
CA ASN A 153 -2.97 13.63 32.47
C ASN A 153 -4.18 12.70 32.29
N ARG A 154 -4.98 12.54 33.35
CA ARG A 154 -6.20 11.72 33.39
C ARG A 154 -7.29 12.17 32.40
N LEU A 155 -7.16 13.31 31.75
CA LEU A 155 -8.16 13.90 30.88
C LEU A 155 -7.72 14.03 29.42
N GLY A 156 -6.49 13.66 29.05
CA GLY A 156 -6.00 13.72 27.66
C GLY A 156 -5.99 15.13 27.06
N MET A 157 -5.96 16.17 27.89
CA MET A 157 -5.86 17.56 27.42
C MET A 157 -4.44 18.07 27.60
N VAL A 158 -3.87 18.64 26.56
CA VAL A 158 -2.64 19.44 26.63
C VAL A 158 -3.07 20.89 26.92
N VAL A 159 -2.65 21.44 28.05
CA VAL A 159 -2.85 22.83 28.40
C VAL A 159 -1.53 23.54 28.23
N GLU A 160 -1.43 24.46 27.28
CA GLU A 160 -0.29 25.38 27.15
C GLU A 160 -0.60 26.66 27.93
N ASP A 161 0.37 27.13 28.70
CA ASP A 161 0.27 28.44 29.41
C ASP A 161 0.36 29.57 28.36
N PHE A 162 -0.62 30.45 28.41
CA PHE A 162 -0.74 31.65 27.57
C PHE A 162 0.07 32.82 28.18
N GLU A 163 1.33 32.59 28.48
CA GLU A 163 2.25 33.68 28.84
C GLU A 163 3.24 33.89 27.69
N ASP A 164 2.90 34.77 26.77
CA ASP A 164 3.77 35.62 25.96
C ASP A 164 3.07 36.20 24.73
N ILE A 165 2.06 37.06 25.01
CA ILE A 165 1.64 38.05 23.99
C ILE A 165 1.71 39.42 24.70
N ALA A 166 2.88 40.03 24.70
CA ALA A 166 3.07 41.45 24.98
C ALA A 166 3.79 42.07 23.78
#